data_e50802862afb0780227d6efa2f3eb68a
#
_entry.id   e50802862afb0780227d6efa2f3eb68a
#
_cell.length_a   1.000
_cell.length_b   1.000
_cell.length_c   1.000
_cell.angle_alpha   90.00
_cell.angle_beta   90.00
_cell.angle_gamma   90.00
#
_symmetry.space_group_name_H-M   'P 1'
#
loop_
_entity.id
_entity.type
_entity.pdbx_description
1 polymer ?
#
loop_
_entity_poly.entity_id
_entity_poly.type
_entity_poly.pdbx_seq_one_letter_code
_entity_poly.pdbx_strand_id
1 'polypeptide(L)'
;MKTQRTNLVAKISKTFLISLSLLLTAGNCFSQWKTSQANNIKDDIIISYEVIYDKALSPEEKNSPEFLREITIAFNKDYLIERRFSNNLATSNNYLLFNYNTLKTYSCYVLQTTKRALQNDYKDPTAIVEPILDGEPKTVFEFPCEKGLTMINNAPKEVFYTKKIGLKYCKQFKIDGFLLEYPGYSKTLGYFTVKAKKIFYEKLPNSYYSLDGFTVQTTEALKKEQQERTAKTNETRLKYIGKKAATFNELSIKNKKIDTKKLKEDIIVYNFWFTTCGPCKAEMPKLNQLKEKYKDKNIHFIAIALDASYKIFPFLKTTPLDYDIIPEGKWIAEMFGITAYPTNIIVDQKGIIQFYEIGYKTDIDERMSSVLDQYLEQ
;
A
#
# COMPACT_ATOMS: atom_id res chain seq x y z
N MET A 1 -51.18 17.62 -49.32
CA MET A 1 -49.96 17.86 -48.52
C MET A 1 -50.24 18.15 -47.03
N LYS A 2 -51.32 17.73 -46.42
CA LYS A 2 -51.59 17.95 -44.98
C LYS A 2 -51.56 16.69 -44.09
N THR A 3 -51.43 15.50 -44.69
CA THR A 3 -51.53 14.23 -43.97
C THR A 3 -50.19 13.57 -43.59
N GLN A 4 -49.07 14.12 -44.08
CA GLN A 4 -47.72 13.58 -43.74
C GLN A 4 -47.02 14.29 -42.58
N ARG A 5 -47.47 15.46 -42.11
CA ARG A 5 -46.86 16.19 -40.99
C ARG A 5 -47.31 15.70 -39.60
N THR A 6 -48.49 15.07 -39.50
CA THR A 6 -49.03 14.58 -38.23
C THR A 6 -48.39 13.27 -37.76
N ASN A 7 -47.85 12.44 -38.69
CA ASN A 7 -47.22 11.18 -38.33
C ASN A 7 -45.77 11.30 -37.88
N LEU A 8 -45.10 12.42 -38.20
CA LEU A 8 -43.70 12.66 -37.80
C LEU A 8 -43.58 13.17 -36.36
N VAL A 9 -44.53 14.00 -35.91
CA VAL A 9 -44.55 14.52 -34.53
C VAL A 9 -44.94 13.43 -33.54
N ALA A 10 -45.84 12.52 -33.90
CA ALA A 10 -46.22 11.39 -33.05
C ALA A 10 -45.11 10.33 -32.91
N LYS A 11 -44.26 10.17 -33.95
CA LYS A 11 -43.11 9.25 -33.90
C LYS A 11 -41.97 9.80 -33.05
N ILE A 12 -41.71 11.12 -33.07
CA ILE A 12 -40.68 11.78 -32.25
C ILE A 12 -41.08 11.77 -30.78
N SER A 13 -42.37 11.96 -30.47
CA SER A 13 -42.88 11.91 -29.08
C SER A 13 -42.75 10.50 -28.45
N LYS A 14 -43.02 9.43 -29.22
CA LYS A 14 -42.88 8.06 -28.71
C LYS A 14 -41.42 7.64 -28.52
N THR A 15 -40.52 8.06 -29.38
CA THR A 15 -39.08 7.77 -29.24
C THR A 15 -38.47 8.54 -28.08
N PHE A 16 -38.94 9.77 -27.80
CA PHE A 16 -38.47 10.57 -26.65
C PHE A 16 -39.03 10.05 -25.31
N LEU A 17 -40.24 9.50 -25.27
CA LEU A 17 -40.83 8.87 -24.09
C LEU A 17 -40.20 7.50 -23.78
N ILE A 18 -39.76 6.74 -24.81
CA ILE A 18 -39.05 5.47 -24.59
C ILE A 18 -37.61 5.71 -24.14
N SER A 19 -36.93 6.76 -24.64
CA SER A 19 -35.58 7.14 -24.17
C SER A 19 -35.62 7.74 -22.76
N LEU A 20 -36.68 8.45 -22.38
CA LEU A 20 -36.84 8.99 -21.03
C LEU A 20 -37.17 7.91 -19.99
N SER A 21 -37.98 6.88 -20.40
CA SER A 21 -38.26 5.72 -19.53
C SER A 21 -37.04 4.79 -19.40
N LEU A 22 -36.19 4.67 -20.43
CA LEU A 22 -34.92 3.96 -20.36
C LEU A 22 -33.86 4.73 -19.56
N LEU A 23 -33.86 6.08 -19.56
CA LEU A 23 -33.02 6.89 -18.70
C LEU A 23 -33.48 6.86 -17.23
N LEU A 24 -34.76 6.75 -16.94
CA LEU A 24 -35.30 6.56 -15.59
C LEU A 24 -35.05 5.15 -15.04
N THR A 25 -34.99 4.12 -15.91
CA THR A 25 -34.62 2.76 -15.52
C THR A 25 -33.09 2.57 -15.43
N ALA A 26 -32.29 3.32 -16.20
CA ALA A 26 -30.84 3.31 -16.07
C ALA A 26 -30.37 4.06 -14.80
N GLY A 27 -31.14 5.02 -14.29
CA GLY A 27 -30.86 5.72 -13.03
C GLY A 27 -31.10 4.86 -11.79
N ASN A 28 -31.86 3.76 -11.88
CA ASN A 28 -32.14 2.83 -10.79
C ASN A 28 -31.29 1.57 -10.80
N CYS A 29 -30.32 1.45 -11.68
CA CYS A 29 -29.40 0.31 -11.75
C CYS A 29 -28.13 0.50 -10.92
N PHE A 30 -28.03 1.55 -10.10
CA PHE A 30 -27.12 1.56 -8.96
C PHE A 30 -27.69 0.59 -7.95
N SER A 31 -27.18 -0.62 -7.96
CA SER A 31 -27.57 -1.69 -7.07
C SER A 31 -27.68 -1.15 -5.65
N GLN A 32 -28.88 -1.23 -5.07
CA GLN A 32 -29.13 -0.75 -3.72
C GLN A 32 -28.23 -1.56 -2.78
N TRP A 33 -27.21 -0.90 -2.21
CA TRP A 33 -26.32 -1.50 -1.19
C TRP A 33 -27.07 -1.81 0.09
N LYS A 34 -28.26 -1.28 0.22
CA LYS A 34 -29.13 -1.33 1.36
C LYS A 34 -30.57 -1.46 0.87
N THR A 35 -31.23 -2.55 1.25
CA THR A 35 -32.65 -2.75 1.00
C THR A 35 -33.49 -2.33 2.19
N SER A 36 -34.80 -2.29 2.04
CA SER A 36 -35.74 -2.02 3.15
C SER A 36 -35.59 -3.01 4.32
N GLN A 37 -35.10 -4.22 4.06
CA GLN A 37 -34.84 -5.23 5.10
C GLN A 37 -33.77 -4.79 6.09
N ALA A 38 -32.79 -3.98 5.68
CA ALA A 38 -31.77 -3.43 6.58
C ALA A 38 -32.37 -2.55 7.68
N ASN A 39 -33.55 -1.97 7.52
CA ASN A 39 -34.25 -1.20 8.54
C ASN A 39 -34.73 -2.06 9.72
N ASN A 40 -34.78 -3.39 9.57
CA ASN A 40 -35.13 -4.33 10.62
C ASN A 40 -33.92 -4.66 11.54
N ILE A 41 -32.72 -4.21 11.18
CA ILE A 41 -31.53 -4.38 12.04
C ILE A 41 -31.66 -3.41 13.21
N LYS A 42 -31.97 -3.94 14.38
CA LYS A 42 -32.14 -3.16 15.63
C LYS A 42 -30.86 -3.06 16.44
N ASP A 43 -30.11 -4.13 16.50
CA ASP A 43 -28.83 -4.25 17.16
C ASP A 43 -27.70 -4.39 16.14
N ASP A 44 -26.46 -4.12 16.56
CA ASP A 44 -25.31 -4.42 15.71
C ASP A 44 -25.15 -5.94 15.62
N ILE A 45 -24.78 -6.41 14.41
CA ILE A 45 -24.54 -7.83 14.14
C ILE A 45 -23.03 -8.01 14.00
N ILE A 46 -22.48 -8.95 14.75
CA ILE A 46 -21.07 -9.29 14.72
C ILE A 46 -20.94 -10.73 14.20
N ILE A 47 -20.22 -10.90 13.09
CA ILE A 47 -19.92 -12.22 12.52
C ILE A 47 -18.41 -12.47 12.59
N SER A 48 -18.03 -13.56 13.22
CA SER A 48 -16.66 -14.08 13.21
C SER A 48 -16.54 -15.15 12.13
N TYR A 49 -15.52 -15.02 11.29
CA TYR A 49 -15.20 -15.96 10.20
C TYR A 49 -13.90 -16.67 10.51
N GLU A 50 -13.88 -17.98 10.36
CA GLU A 50 -12.63 -18.74 10.30
C GLU A 50 -12.07 -18.76 8.88
N VAL A 51 -10.75 -18.88 8.77
CA VAL A 51 -10.05 -19.01 7.49
C VAL A 51 -9.42 -20.39 7.42
N ILE A 52 -9.86 -21.18 6.44
CA ILE A 52 -9.46 -22.57 6.25
C ILE A 52 -8.63 -22.64 4.98
N TYR A 53 -7.34 -22.94 5.11
CA TYR A 53 -6.44 -23.14 3.96
C TYR A 53 -6.58 -24.54 3.39
N ASP A 54 -6.54 -24.66 2.05
CA ASP A 54 -6.68 -25.94 1.35
C ASP A 54 -5.48 -26.88 1.60
N LYS A 55 -4.35 -26.35 2.12
CA LYS A 55 -3.16 -27.11 2.52
C LYS A 55 -2.76 -26.83 3.97
N ALA A 56 -2.06 -27.79 4.58
CA ALA A 56 -1.40 -27.55 5.87
C ALA A 56 -0.27 -26.51 5.70
N LEU A 57 -0.26 -25.48 6.53
CA LEU A 57 0.76 -24.43 6.51
C LEU A 57 1.88 -24.72 7.51
N SER A 58 3.14 -24.49 7.10
CA SER A 58 4.30 -24.54 7.99
C SER A 58 4.30 -23.41 9.02
N PRO A 59 5.11 -23.48 10.09
CA PRO A 59 5.26 -22.37 11.04
C PRO A 59 5.73 -21.06 10.38
N GLU A 60 6.61 -21.13 9.38
CA GLU A 60 7.09 -19.96 8.64
C GLU A 60 5.99 -19.34 7.80
N GLU A 61 5.19 -20.17 7.10
CA GLU A 61 4.03 -19.69 6.33
C GLU A 61 3.00 -19.00 7.23
N LYS A 62 2.78 -19.49 8.45
CA LYS A 62 1.90 -18.87 9.45
C LYS A 62 2.44 -17.55 10.01
N ASN A 63 3.73 -17.27 9.87
CA ASN A 63 4.35 -15.98 10.21
C ASN A 63 4.39 -15.00 9.04
N SER A 64 3.97 -15.43 7.84
CA SER A 64 3.87 -14.56 6.67
C SER A 64 2.90 -13.40 6.91
N PRO A 65 3.20 -12.17 6.40
CA PRO A 65 2.24 -11.06 6.41
C PRO A 65 0.93 -11.35 5.69
N GLU A 66 0.92 -12.32 4.76
CA GLU A 66 -0.26 -12.74 4.01
C GLU A 66 -1.13 -13.75 4.78
N PHE A 67 -0.62 -14.31 5.89
CA PHE A 67 -1.38 -15.27 6.69
C PHE A 67 -2.56 -14.59 7.36
N LEU A 68 -3.76 -15.12 7.11
CA LEU A 68 -5.01 -14.67 7.68
C LEU A 68 -5.60 -15.79 8.53
N ARG A 69 -5.80 -15.53 9.82
CA ARG A 69 -6.34 -16.50 10.78
C ARG A 69 -7.85 -16.41 10.89
N GLU A 70 -8.34 -15.19 11.00
CA GLU A 70 -9.73 -14.90 11.32
C GLU A 70 -10.12 -13.54 10.72
N ILE A 71 -11.41 -13.40 10.39
CA ILE A 71 -12.01 -12.11 10.03
C ILE A 71 -13.17 -11.89 11.01
N THR A 72 -13.30 -10.69 11.54
CA THR A 72 -14.50 -10.27 12.27
C THR A 72 -15.14 -9.11 11.54
N ILE A 73 -16.44 -9.18 11.33
CA ILE A 73 -17.25 -8.12 10.74
C ILE A 73 -18.28 -7.70 11.77
N ALA A 74 -18.31 -6.40 12.08
CA ALA A 74 -19.36 -5.79 12.88
C ALA A 74 -20.12 -4.79 12.01
N PHE A 75 -21.45 -4.86 11.98
CA PHE A 75 -22.24 -3.98 11.13
C PHE A 75 -23.60 -3.66 11.71
N ASN A 76 -24.13 -2.52 11.30
CA ASN A 76 -25.51 -2.11 11.46
C ASN A 76 -26.06 -1.61 10.13
N LYS A 77 -27.25 -1.00 10.14
CA LYS A 77 -27.89 -0.50 8.91
C LYS A 77 -27.08 0.59 8.18
N ASP A 78 -26.12 1.24 8.83
CA ASP A 78 -25.40 2.42 8.30
C ASP A 78 -23.92 2.17 8.05
N TYR A 79 -23.30 1.24 8.80
CA TYR A 79 -21.87 1.01 8.79
C TYR A 79 -21.52 -0.48 8.81
N LEU A 80 -20.33 -0.79 8.28
CA LEU A 80 -19.69 -2.08 8.45
C LEU A 80 -18.21 -1.88 8.76
N ILE A 81 -17.71 -2.55 9.79
CA ILE A 81 -16.28 -2.66 10.09
C ILE A 81 -15.83 -4.10 9.84
N GLU A 82 -14.74 -4.23 9.12
CA GLU A 82 -14.04 -5.50 8.92
C GLU A 82 -12.66 -5.43 9.55
N ARG A 83 -12.36 -6.39 10.43
CA ARG A 83 -11.05 -6.61 11.04
C ARG A 83 -10.48 -7.94 10.56
N ARG A 84 -9.21 -7.93 10.19
CA ARG A 84 -8.47 -9.13 9.77
C ARG A 84 -7.41 -9.43 10.82
N PHE A 85 -7.36 -10.67 11.27
CA PHE A 85 -6.40 -11.11 12.28
C PHE A 85 -5.37 -12.03 11.63
N SER A 86 -4.10 -11.67 11.82
CA SER A 86 -2.93 -12.45 11.44
C SER A 86 -2.03 -12.62 12.66
N ASN A 87 -0.97 -13.39 12.53
CA ASN A 87 0.04 -13.50 13.58
C ASN A 87 0.93 -12.25 13.67
N ASN A 88 0.83 -11.34 12.71
CA ASN A 88 1.58 -10.09 12.69
C ASN A 88 0.87 -9.03 13.56
N LEU A 89 1.41 -8.77 14.74
CA LEU A 89 0.88 -7.81 15.72
C LEU A 89 0.82 -6.36 15.17
N ALA A 90 1.69 -6.01 14.23
CA ALA A 90 1.73 -4.64 13.68
C ALA A 90 0.48 -4.25 12.88
N THR A 91 -0.29 -5.21 12.39
CA THR A 91 -1.51 -4.97 11.61
C THR A 91 -2.80 -5.26 12.38
N SER A 92 -2.70 -5.76 13.61
CA SER A 92 -3.86 -6.23 14.40
C SER A 92 -4.91 -5.16 14.70
N ASN A 93 -4.53 -3.89 14.69
CA ASN A 93 -5.42 -2.76 14.96
C ASN A 93 -5.96 -2.08 13.69
N ASN A 94 -5.55 -2.53 12.51
CA ASN A 94 -6.04 -1.99 11.25
C ASN A 94 -7.42 -2.57 10.93
N TYR A 95 -8.27 -1.77 10.31
CA TYR A 95 -9.61 -2.21 9.90
C TYR A 95 -10.11 -1.46 8.67
N LEU A 96 -11.08 -2.03 8.00
CA LEU A 96 -11.85 -1.39 6.95
C LEU A 96 -13.19 -0.92 7.54
N LEU A 97 -13.52 0.35 7.37
CA LEU A 97 -14.85 0.89 7.63
C LEU A 97 -15.55 1.15 6.30
N PHE A 98 -16.77 0.68 6.16
CA PHE A 98 -17.65 0.99 5.05
C PHE A 98 -18.86 1.76 5.56
N ASN A 99 -19.20 2.87 4.88
CA ASN A 99 -20.38 3.69 5.15
C ASN A 99 -21.41 3.46 4.05
N TYR A 100 -22.51 2.79 4.38
CA TYR A 100 -23.60 2.46 3.46
C TYR A 100 -24.41 3.67 2.97
N ASN A 101 -24.37 4.79 3.70
CA ASN A 101 -25.11 5.98 3.31
C ASN A 101 -24.37 6.83 2.28
N THR A 102 -23.02 6.85 2.34
CA THR A 102 -22.17 7.65 1.46
C THR A 102 -21.45 6.84 0.41
N LEU A 103 -21.50 5.50 0.50
CA LEU A 103 -20.74 4.56 -0.32
C LEU A 103 -19.24 4.85 -0.31
N LYS A 104 -18.71 5.21 0.88
CA LYS A 104 -17.29 5.43 1.11
C LYS A 104 -16.70 4.28 1.89
N THR A 105 -15.48 3.93 1.55
CA THR A 105 -14.64 3.00 2.31
C THR A 105 -13.47 3.74 2.95
N TYR A 106 -13.08 3.32 4.13
CA TYR A 106 -11.96 3.89 4.87
C TYR A 106 -11.04 2.76 5.33
N SER A 107 -9.83 2.71 4.75
CA SER A 107 -8.78 1.83 5.28
C SER A 107 -8.15 2.53 6.48
N CYS A 108 -8.42 2.03 7.67
CA CYS A 108 -8.01 2.62 8.93
C CYS A 108 -6.73 1.98 9.45
N TYR A 109 -5.72 2.79 9.69
CA TYR A 109 -4.40 2.40 10.19
C TYR A 109 -4.19 3.02 11.57
N VAL A 110 -3.94 2.17 12.56
CA VAL A 110 -3.70 2.58 13.95
C VAL A 110 -2.29 2.15 14.35
N LEU A 111 -1.37 3.12 14.42
CA LEU A 111 0.03 2.93 14.79
C LEU A 111 0.32 3.74 16.06
N GLN A 112 0.42 3.05 17.19
CA GLN A 112 0.63 3.68 18.50
C GLN A 112 -0.33 4.88 18.75
N THR A 113 0.16 6.11 18.65
CA THR A 113 -0.63 7.33 18.84
C THR A 113 -1.18 7.93 17.54
N THR A 114 -0.77 7.41 16.38
CA THR A 114 -1.19 7.95 15.08
C THR A 114 -2.34 7.14 14.49
N LYS A 115 -3.44 7.82 14.16
CA LYS A 115 -4.59 7.23 13.48
C LYS A 115 -4.75 7.88 12.11
N ARG A 116 -4.70 7.07 11.05
CA ARG A 116 -4.89 7.52 9.66
C ARG A 116 -5.96 6.69 8.98
N ALA A 117 -6.79 7.33 8.18
CA ALA A 117 -7.79 6.67 7.36
C ALA A 117 -7.65 7.10 5.90
N LEU A 118 -7.52 6.12 5.02
CA LEU A 118 -7.53 6.33 3.58
C LEU A 118 -8.94 6.15 3.07
N GLN A 119 -9.56 7.26 2.64
CA GLN A 119 -10.89 7.28 2.05
C GLN A 119 -10.84 6.94 0.57
N ASN A 120 -11.72 6.06 0.15
CA ASN A 120 -11.98 5.74 -1.25
C ASN A 120 -13.48 5.72 -1.52
N ASP A 121 -13.85 6.03 -2.76
CA ASP A 121 -15.17 5.71 -3.25
C ASP A 121 -15.28 4.20 -3.40
N TYR A 122 -16.43 3.66 -3.03
CA TYR A 122 -16.67 2.26 -3.28
C TYR A 122 -16.75 2.00 -4.79
N LYS A 123 -16.07 0.95 -5.22
CA LYS A 123 -16.13 0.46 -6.59
C LYS A 123 -16.68 -0.97 -6.59
N ASP A 124 -17.64 -1.24 -7.46
CA ASP A 124 -18.15 -2.60 -7.63
C ASP A 124 -17.00 -3.57 -7.96
N PRO A 125 -16.99 -4.75 -7.35
CA PRO A 125 -16.07 -5.80 -7.71
C PRO A 125 -16.24 -6.25 -9.17
N THR A 126 -15.15 -6.70 -9.76
CA THR A 126 -15.14 -7.16 -11.17
C THR A 126 -15.35 -8.67 -11.32
N ALA A 127 -15.02 -9.46 -10.29
CA ALA A 127 -15.19 -10.90 -10.33
C ALA A 127 -16.68 -11.28 -10.31
N ILE A 128 -17.14 -11.92 -11.35
CA ILE A 128 -18.53 -12.34 -11.50
C ILE A 128 -18.77 -13.60 -10.66
N VAL A 129 -19.91 -13.65 -9.99
CA VAL A 129 -20.46 -14.86 -9.36
C VAL A 129 -21.71 -15.24 -10.14
N GLU A 130 -21.70 -16.43 -10.74
CA GLU A 130 -22.85 -16.98 -11.44
C GLU A 130 -23.72 -17.74 -10.43
N PRO A 131 -25.00 -17.38 -10.25
CA PRO A 131 -25.90 -18.10 -9.36
C PRO A 131 -26.11 -19.54 -9.83
N ILE A 132 -26.11 -20.50 -8.91
CA ILE A 132 -26.50 -21.90 -9.18
C ILE A 132 -27.94 -22.08 -8.74
N LEU A 133 -28.83 -22.24 -9.72
CA LEU A 133 -30.29 -22.30 -9.49
C LEU A 133 -30.75 -23.63 -8.87
N ASP A 134 -30.04 -24.73 -9.15
CA ASP A 134 -30.43 -26.10 -8.74
C ASP A 134 -29.55 -26.62 -7.57
N GLY A 135 -28.91 -25.71 -6.80
CA GLY A 135 -28.14 -26.09 -5.64
C GLY A 135 -29.00 -26.42 -4.42
N GLU A 136 -28.60 -27.43 -3.62
CA GLU A 136 -29.26 -27.68 -2.35
C GLU A 136 -29.23 -26.42 -1.46
N PRO A 137 -30.36 -26.02 -0.84
CA PRO A 137 -30.45 -24.85 -0.02
C PRO A 137 -29.56 -25.03 1.21
N LYS A 138 -28.67 -24.09 1.46
CA LYS A 138 -27.80 -24.04 2.65
C LYS A 138 -28.27 -22.92 3.56
N THR A 139 -28.41 -23.23 4.84
CA THR A 139 -28.64 -22.21 5.86
C THR A 139 -27.38 -22.04 6.70
N VAL A 140 -26.93 -20.81 6.86
CA VAL A 140 -25.81 -20.45 7.73
C VAL A 140 -26.38 -19.59 8.85
N PHE A 141 -26.35 -20.12 10.09
CA PHE A 141 -27.14 -19.62 11.22
C PHE A 141 -28.64 -19.62 10.86
N GLU A 142 -29.32 -18.47 11.02
CA GLU A 142 -30.71 -18.27 10.61
C GLU A 142 -30.88 -17.76 9.16
N PHE A 143 -29.77 -17.57 8.42
CA PHE A 143 -29.82 -17.00 7.08
C PHE A 143 -29.86 -18.08 5.99
N PRO A 144 -30.95 -18.19 5.21
CA PRO A 144 -30.95 -18.97 3.97
C PRO A 144 -29.97 -18.34 2.99
N CYS A 145 -29.10 -19.16 2.42
CA CYS A 145 -28.04 -18.75 1.51
C CYS A 145 -28.34 -19.18 0.08
N GLU A 146 -28.08 -18.30 -0.85
CA GLU A 146 -27.93 -18.61 -2.26
C GLU A 146 -26.51 -19.10 -2.52
N LYS A 147 -26.38 -20.07 -3.43
CA LYS A 147 -25.11 -20.61 -3.90
C LYS A 147 -24.73 -19.98 -5.23
N GLY A 148 -23.48 -19.60 -5.37
CA GLY A 148 -22.94 -19.14 -6.64
C GLY A 148 -21.59 -19.77 -6.92
N LEU A 149 -21.13 -19.66 -8.17
CA LEU A 149 -19.84 -20.10 -8.64
C LEU A 149 -19.03 -18.91 -9.15
N THR A 150 -17.76 -18.87 -8.80
CA THR A 150 -16.82 -17.88 -9.32
C THR A 150 -15.51 -18.53 -9.72
N MET A 151 -14.72 -17.83 -10.53
CA MET A 151 -13.41 -18.30 -10.97
C MET A 151 -12.32 -17.56 -10.22
N ILE A 152 -11.40 -18.29 -9.57
CA ILE A 152 -10.18 -17.75 -8.99
C ILE A 152 -8.99 -18.48 -9.60
N ASN A 153 -8.10 -17.75 -10.31
CA ASN A 153 -6.96 -18.34 -11.04
C ASN A 153 -7.37 -19.55 -11.91
N ASN A 154 -8.44 -19.39 -12.69
CA ASN A 154 -9.01 -20.42 -13.56
C ASN A 154 -9.54 -21.68 -12.82
N ALA A 155 -9.71 -21.63 -11.52
CA ALA A 155 -10.34 -22.69 -10.73
C ALA A 155 -11.74 -22.27 -10.29
N PRO A 156 -12.78 -23.12 -10.54
CA PRO A 156 -14.12 -22.83 -10.07
C PRO A 156 -14.20 -22.97 -8.55
N LYS A 157 -14.81 -21.99 -7.88
CA LYS A 157 -14.95 -21.93 -6.42
C LYS A 157 -16.36 -21.51 -6.06
N GLU A 158 -16.90 -22.12 -5.01
CA GLU A 158 -18.25 -21.85 -4.50
C GLU A 158 -18.28 -20.63 -3.60
N VAL A 159 -19.41 -19.92 -3.66
CA VAL A 159 -19.73 -18.75 -2.82
C VAL A 159 -21.12 -18.93 -2.25
N PHE A 160 -21.27 -18.68 -0.94
CA PHE A 160 -22.58 -18.68 -0.28
C PHE A 160 -22.86 -17.29 0.31
N TYR A 161 -23.99 -16.72 -0.06
CA TYR A 161 -24.41 -15.38 0.35
C TYR A 161 -25.89 -15.32 0.64
N THR A 162 -26.32 -14.35 1.43
CA THR A 162 -27.73 -14.16 1.79
C THR A 162 -28.21 -12.75 1.44
N LYS A 163 -29.47 -12.65 1.00
CA LYS A 163 -30.18 -11.38 0.81
C LYS A 163 -30.98 -10.96 2.04
N LYS A 164 -31.15 -11.86 3.02
CA LYS A 164 -32.01 -11.63 4.21
C LYS A 164 -31.51 -10.54 5.14
N ILE A 165 -30.20 -10.27 5.15
CA ILE A 165 -29.60 -9.19 5.93
C ILE A 165 -30.01 -7.82 5.37
N GLY A 166 -30.26 -7.72 4.07
CA GLY A 166 -30.66 -6.47 3.41
C GLY A 166 -29.50 -5.49 3.17
N LEU A 167 -28.26 -5.89 3.47
CA LEU A 167 -27.02 -5.17 3.17
C LEU A 167 -26.15 -5.99 2.24
N LYS A 168 -25.28 -5.32 1.46
CA LYS A 168 -24.28 -5.98 0.64
C LYS A 168 -22.94 -5.99 1.34
N TYR A 169 -22.31 -7.16 1.33
CA TYR A 169 -20.93 -7.35 1.68
C TYR A 169 -20.31 -8.30 0.66
N CYS A 170 -19.72 -7.73 -0.38
CA CYS A 170 -19.36 -8.42 -1.61
C CYS A 170 -17.88 -8.73 -1.76
N LYS A 171 -17.01 -8.03 -1.04
CA LYS A 171 -15.55 -8.15 -1.22
C LYS A 171 -15.13 -7.94 -2.68
N GLN A 172 -14.41 -8.93 -3.24
CA GLN A 172 -13.98 -8.95 -4.64
C GLN A 172 -15.04 -9.51 -5.61
N PHE A 173 -16.21 -9.92 -5.12
CA PHE A 173 -17.23 -10.61 -5.90
C PHE A 173 -18.41 -9.68 -6.23
N LYS A 174 -18.86 -9.72 -7.48
CA LYS A 174 -20.06 -9.01 -7.91
C LYS A 174 -21.29 -9.88 -7.59
N ILE A 175 -21.87 -9.66 -6.42
CA ILE A 175 -23.06 -10.35 -5.92
C ILE A 175 -24.09 -9.37 -5.35
N ASP A 176 -25.33 -9.78 -5.28
CA ASP A 176 -26.42 -9.04 -4.64
C ASP A 176 -26.76 -9.68 -3.30
N GLY A 177 -25.88 -9.49 -2.30
CA GLY A 177 -26.07 -10.06 -0.99
C GLY A 177 -24.89 -9.91 -0.05
N PHE A 178 -25.01 -10.56 1.10
CA PHE A 178 -24.01 -10.57 2.17
C PHE A 178 -23.29 -11.93 2.20
N LEU A 179 -21.97 -11.90 2.04
CA LEU A 179 -21.10 -13.08 2.01
C LEU A 179 -21.05 -13.77 3.37
N LEU A 180 -21.37 -15.06 3.43
CA LEU A 180 -21.25 -15.90 4.62
C LEU A 180 -20.20 -17.01 4.45
N GLU A 181 -19.94 -17.45 3.22
CA GLU A 181 -18.83 -18.37 2.91
C GLU A 181 -18.28 -18.02 1.52
N TYR A 182 -16.98 -17.82 1.39
CA TYR A 182 -16.37 -17.42 0.14
C TYR A 182 -14.89 -17.81 0.05
N PRO A 183 -14.38 -18.05 -1.16
CA PRO A 183 -13.00 -18.40 -1.38
C PRO A 183 -12.06 -17.18 -1.35
N GLY A 184 -10.79 -17.42 -1.08
CA GLY A 184 -9.70 -16.48 -1.24
C GLY A 184 -8.45 -17.16 -1.79
N TYR A 185 -7.47 -16.34 -2.16
CA TYR A 185 -6.19 -16.81 -2.67
C TYR A 185 -5.07 -15.90 -2.23
N SER A 186 -3.97 -16.47 -1.77
CA SER A 186 -2.70 -15.82 -1.51
C SER A 186 -1.65 -16.40 -2.45
N LYS A 187 -0.79 -15.56 -3.02
CA LYS A 187 0.29 -16.01 -3.91
C LYS A 187 1.26 -16.97 -3.22
N THR A 188 1.50 -16.76 -1.92
CA THR A 188 2.45 -17.55 -1.13
C THR A 188 1.79 -18.74 -0.43
N LEU A 189 0.55 -18.57 0.06
CA LEU A 189 -0.13 -19.54 0.91
C LEU A 189 -1.16 -20.41 0.18
N GLY A 190 -1.50 -20.06 -1.07
CA GLY A 190 -2.47 -20.80 -1.89
C GLY A 190 -3.92 -20.42 -1.62
N TYR A 191 -4.83 -21.34 -1.92
CA TYR A 191 -6.27 -21.14 -1.75
C TYR A 191 -6.70 -21.32 -0.29
N PHE A 192 -7.75 -20.61 0.08
CA PHE A 192 -8.42 -20.73 1.37
C PHE A 192 -9.91 -20.42 1.25
N THR A 193 -10.69 -20.88 2.20
CA THR A 193 -12.10 -20.56 2.36
C THR A 193 -12.31 -19.74 3.63
N VAL A 194 -13.06 -18.65 3.52
CA VAL A 194 -13.52 -17.81 4.62
C VAL A 194 -14.94 -18.24 4.93
N LYS A 195 -15.21 -18.73 6.14
CA LYS A 195 -16.49 -19.31 6.54
C LYS A 195 -17.01 -18.69 7.82
N ALA A 196 -18.24 -18.20 7.81
CA ALA A 196 -18.88 -17.69 9.02
C ALA A 196 -18.99 -18.78 10.10
N LYS A 197 -18.47 -18.49 11.29
CA LYS A 197 -18.32 -19.44 12.39
C LYS A 197 -19.20 -19.13 13.59
N LYS A 198 -19.35 -17.83 13.90
CA LYS A 198 -20.14 -17.35 15.04
C LYS A 198 -20.88 -16.09 14.65
N ILE A 199 -22.05 -15.88 15.20
CA ILE A 199 -22.83 -14.66 15.09
C ILE A 199 -23.21 -14.18 16.50
N PHE A 200 -23.19 -12.85 16.68
CA PHE A 200 -23.59 -12.18 17.90
C PHE A 200 -24.46 -10.99 17.57
N TYR A 201 -25.39 -10.66 18.45
CA TYR A 201 -26.24 -9.49 18.40
C TYR A 201 -25.94 -8.65 19.65
N GLU A 202 -25.43 -7.46 19.45
CA GLU A 202 -25.00 -6.58 20.55
C GLU A 202 -25.15 -5.12 20.11
N LYS A 203 -25.44 -4.23 21.04
CA LYS A 203 -25.47 -2.80 20.75
C LYS A 203 -24.09 -2.21 21.03
N LEU A 204 -23.37 -1.91 19.94
CA LEU A 204 -22.07 -1.27 20.00
C LEU A 204 -22.20 0.25 20.22
N PRO A 205 -21.25 0.89 20.89
CA PRO A 205 -21.27 2.36 21.01
C PRO A 205 -21.05 3.02 19.63
N ASN A 206 -21.66 4.18 19.40
CA ASN A 206 -21.52 4.94 18.15
C ASN A 206 -20.04 5.25 17.83
N SER A 207 -19.20 5.43 18.84
CA SER A 207 -17.75 5.63 18.67
C SER A 207 -17.04 4.45 18.00
N TYR A 208 -17.63 3.25 17.99
CA TYR A 208 -17.08 2.07 17.34
C TYR A 208 -16.94 2.27 15.81
N TYR A 209 -17.87 3.01 15.21
CA TYR A 209 -17.90 3.32 13.78
C TYR A 209 -17.40 4.72 13.44
N SER A 210 -16.89 5.46 14.44
CA SER A 210 -16.41 6.84 14.25
C SER A 210 -14.99 6.87 13.70
N LEU A 211 -14.70 7.92 12.93
CA LEU A 211 -13.35 8.30 12.51
C LEU A 211 -12.76 9.41 13.41
N ASP A 212 -13.32 9.63 14.62
CA ASP A 212 -12.80 10.61 15.55
C ASP A 212 -11.34 10.36 15.90
N GLY A 213 -10.52 11.38 15.78
CA GLY A 213 -9.07 11.30 15.97
C GLY A 213 -8.29 10.70 14.80
N PHE A 214 -8.94 10.37 13.67
CA PHE A 214 -8.25 9.98 12.45
C PHE A 214 -7.92 11.17 11.56
N THR A 215 -6.71 11.18 11.02
CA THR A 215 -6.39 12.02 9.85
C THR A 215 -6.91 11.30 8.60
N VAL A 216 -7.97 11.84 8.01
CA VAL A 216 -8.59 11.26 6.80
C VAL A 216 -7.97 11.89 5.56
N GLN A 217 -7.48 11.04 4.63
CA GLN A 217 -6.94 11.46 3.34
C GLN A 217 -7.60 10.64 2.22
N THR A 218 -7.72 11.24 1.03
CA THR A 218 -8.16 10.50 -0.16
C THR A 218 -6.95 9.91 -0.89
N THR A 219 -7.19 8.88 -1.71
CA THR A 219 -6.14 8.30 -2.58
C THR A 219 -5.59 9.36 -3.54
N GLU A 220 -6.44 10.26 -4.03
CA GLU A 220 -6.06 11.37 -4.91
C GLU A 220 -5.14 12.36 -4.20
N ALA A 221 -5.48 12.74 -2.96
CA ALA A 221 -4.64 13.62 -2.14
C ALA A 221 -3.27 13.01 -1.87
N LEU A 222 -3.21 11.71 -1.54
CA LEU A 222 -1.94 11.00 -1.36
C LEU A 222 -1.11 10.92 -2.64
N LYS A 223 -1.73 10.65 -3.78
CA LYS A 223 -1.04 10.64 -5.08
C LYS A 223 -0.47 12.01 -5.40
N LYS A 224 -1.25 13.08 -5.17
CA LYS A 224 -0.80 14.47 -5.38
C LYS A 224 0.40 14.80 -4.49
N GLU A 225 0.32 14.50 -3.18
CA GLU A 225 1.42 14.69 -2.24
C GLU A 225 2.69 13.92 -2.67
N GLN A 226 2.53 12.68 -3.13
CA GLN A 226 3.65 11.88 -3.63
C GLN A 226 4.25 12.48 -4.91
N GLN A 227 3.44 12.99 -5.82
CA GLN A 227 3.91 13.68 -7.03
C GLN A 227 4.67 14.95 -6.70
N GLU A 228 4.15 15.76 -5.76
CA GLU A 228 4.81 16.98 -5.30
C GLU A 228 6.15 16.67 -4.63
N ARG A 229 6.23 15.65 -3.78
CA ARG A 229 7.48 15.17 -3.18
C ARG A 229 8.48 14.72 -4.26
N THR A 230 8.01 13.95 -5.24
CA THR A 230 8.85 13.48 -6.36
C THR A 230 9.36 14.64 -7.19
N ALA A 231 8.51 15.62 -7.51
CA ALA A 231 8.90 16.83 -8.24
C ALA A 231 9.97 17.62 -7.48
N LYS A 232 9.77 17.87 -6.17
CA LYS A 232 10.75 18.56 -5.32
C LYS A 232 12.08 17.80 -5.22
N THR A 233 12.02 16.48 -5.12
CA THR A 233 13.22 15.62 -5.12
C THR A 233 13.98 15.73 -6.44
N ASN A 234 13.28 15.69 -7.57
CA ASN A 234 13.88 15.85 -8.90
C ASN A 234 14.48 17.26 -9.09
N GLU A 235 13.79 18.30 -8.66
CA GLU A 235 14.30 19.67 -8.69
C GLU A 235 15.63 19.77 -7.90
N THR A 236 15.66 19.26 -6.67
CA THR A 236 16.86 19.22 -5.85
C THR A 236 17.98 18.47 -6.56
N ARG A 237 17.72 17.30 -7.11
CA ARG A 237 18.68 16.50 -7.86
C ARG A 237 19.28 17.28 -9.03
N LEU A 238 18.46 17.91 -9.86
CA LEU A 238 18.87 18.68 -11.03
C LEU A 238 19.69 19.92 -10.65
N LYS A 239 19.44 20.50 -9.47
CA LYS A 239 20.21 21.63 -8.96
C LYS A 239 21.67 21.28 -8.69
N TYR A 240 21.99 20.04 -8.32
CA TYR A 240 23.33 19.60 -7.93
C TYR A 240 24.06 18.81 -9.02
N ILE A 241 23.39 18.05 -9.86
CA ILE A 241 24.00 17.33 -10.99
C ILE A 241 24.68 18.34 -11.93
N GLY A 242 25.90 18.04 -12.35
CA GLY A 242 26.73 18.88 -13.19
C GLY A 242 27.44 20.03 -12.46
N LYS A 243 27.29 20.16 -11.13
CA LYS A 243 27.96 21.17 -10.32
C LYS A 243 29.21 20.60 -9.66
N LYS A 244 30.16 21.49 -9.33
CA LYS A 244 31.30 21.10 -8.51
C LYS A 244 30.85 20.67 -7.12
N ALA A 245 31.35 19.52 -6.68
CA ALA A 245 31.15 19.04 -5.32
C ALA A 245 31.87 19.93 -4.31
N ALA A 246 31.29 20.11 -3.13
CA ALA A 246 31.96 20.74 -2.01
C ALA A 246 33.15 19.88 -1.56
N THR A 247 34.18 20.54 -1.01
CA THR A 247 35.36 19.86 -0.52
C THR A 247 35.50 20.06 0.98
N PHE A 248 35.99 19.03 1.67
CA PHE A 248 36.21 19.04 3.11
C PHE A 248 37.44 18.24 3.51
N ASN A 249 37.85 18.38 4.76
CA ASN A 249 39.00 17.67 5.36
C ASN A 249 38.59 17.22 6.76
N GLU A 250 38.39 15.91 6.95
CA GLU A 250 37.87 15.33 8.18
C GLU A 250 38.56 14.02 8.54
N LEU A 251 38.33 13.56 9.76
CA LEU A 251 38.76 12.25 10.23
C LEU A 251 37.60 11.24 10.17
N SER A 252 37.90 10.08 9.65
CA SER A 252 36.96 8.95 9.77
C SER A 252 36.93 8.40 11.20
N ILE A 253 35.91 7.57 11.51
CA ILE A 253 35.83 6.84 12.80
C ILE A 253 37.05 5.93 13.07
N LYS A 254 37.86 5.63 12.03
CA LYS A 254 39.11 4.86 12.10
C LYS A 254 40.34 5.76 12.16
N ASN A 255 40.18 7.05 12.43
CA ASN A 255 41.25 8.07 12.44
C ASN A 255 42.01 8.22 11.10
N LYS A 256 41.41 7.78 9.99
CA LYS A 256 41.95 8.03 8.65
C LYS A 256 41.60 9.45 8.25
N LYS A 257 42.61 10.24 7.85
CA LYS A 257 42.40 11.60 7.33
C LYS A 257 41.83 11.52 5.91
N ILE A 258 40.71 12.18 5.70
CA ILE A 258 39.98 12.27 4.41
C ILE A 258 39.99 13.74 3.98
N ASP A 259 40.91 14.08 3.09
CA ASP A 259 40.98 15.39 2.45
C ASP A 259 40.54 15.30 1.00
N THR A 260 39.29 15.66 0.74
CA THR A 260 38.66 15.48 -0.57
C THR A 260 39.27 16.39 -1.66
N LYS A 261 40.05 17.43 -1.30
CA LYS A 261 40.82 18.20 -2.27
C LYS A 261 41.97 17.40 -2.86
N LYS A 262 42.51 16.43 -2.11
CA LYS A 262 43.62 15.56 -2.53
C LYS A 262 43.15 14.33 -3.30
N LEU A 263 41.83 14.05 -3.29
CA LEU A 263 41.21 12.95 -4.03
C LEU A 263 40.73 13.42 -5.42
N LYS A 264 41.29 14.54 -5.92
CA LYS A 264 41.07 14.96 -7.31
C LYS A 264 41.70 13.92 -8.22
N GLU A 265 41.04 13.65 -9.34
CA GLU A 265 41.41 12.63 -10.32
C GLU A 265 40.91 11.22 -9.97
N ASP A 266 40.32 11.01 -8.78
CA ASP A 266 39.62 9.80 -8.42
C ASP A 266 38.11 10.02 -8.35
N ILE A 267 37.34 8.94 -8.52
CA ILE A 267 35.89 8.99 -8.34
C ILE A 267 35.57 8.92 -6.84
N ILE A 268 34.61 9.72 -6.38
CA ILE A 268 34.17 9.68 -4.98
C ILE A 268 32.70 9.31 -4.93
N VAL A 269 32.38 8.29 -4.15
CA VAL A 269 31.03 7.85 -3.82
C VAL A 269 30.71 8.29 -2.41
N TYR A 270 29.69 9.13 -2.25
CA TYR A 270 29.19 9.55 -0.94
C TYR A 270 27.88 8.88 -0.62
N ASN A 271 27.72 8.45 0.65
CA ASN A 271 26.44 8.05 1.23
C ASN A 271 26.16 8.86 2.49
N PHE A 272 25.01 9.51 2.59
CA PHE A 272 24.58 10.29 3.76
C PHE A 272 23.51 9.52 4.52
N TRP A 273 23.73 9.35 5.84
CA TRP A 273 22.90 8.47 6.66
C TRP A 273 22.90 8.80 8.15
N PHE A 274 22.10 8.07 8.94
CA PHE A 274 22.15 8.07 10.40
C PHE A 274 21.67 6.73 11.00
N THR A 275 22.05 6.42 12.25
CA THR A 275 21.88 5.07 12.85
C THR A 275 20.43 4.64 13.03
N THR A 276 19.47 5.55 13.20
CA THR A 276 18.05 5.23 13.36
C THR A 276 17.26 5.27 12.04
N CYS A 277 17.92 5.55 10.91
CA CYS A 277 17.31 5.60 9.58
C CYS A 277 17.03 4.19 9.06
N GLY A 278 15.79 3.76 9.11
CA GLY A 278 15.36 2.43 8.59
C GLY A 278 15.70 2.23 7.11
N PRO A 279 15.33 3.14 6.20
CA PRO A 279 15.68 3.07 4.77
C PRO A 279 17.18 3.02 4.51
N CYS A 280 18.02 3.73 5.30
CA CYS A 280 19.47 3.70 5.17
C CYS A 280 20.02 2.29 5.48
N LYS A 281 19.52 1.67 6.55
CA LYS A 281 19.89 0.29 6.91
C LYS A 281 19.57 -0.70 5.79
N ALA A 282 18.43 -0.51 5.14
CA ALA A 282 17.97 -1.41 4.08
C ALA A 282 18.87 -1.38 2.83
N GLU A 283 19.57 -0.27 2.55
CA GLU A 283 20.48 -0.18 1.38
C GLU A 283 21.91 -0.59 1.67
N MET A 284 22.37 -0.60 2.94
CA MET A 284 23.77 -0.88 3.30
C MET A 284 24.35 -2.18 2.71
N PRO A 285 23.61 -3.31 2.68
CA PRO A 285 24.14 -4.53 2.04
C PRO A 285 24.47 -4.32 0.56
N LYS A 286 23.66 -3.55 -0.16
CA LYS A 286 23.88 -3.24 -1.59
C LYS A 286 25.04 -2.28 -1.79
N LEU A 287 25.20 -1.32 -0.90
CA LEU A 287 26.37 -0.41 -0.91
C LEU A 287 27.68 -1.16 -0.66
N ASN A 288 27.69 -2.15 0.25
CA ASN A 288 28.85 -3.01 0.46
C ASN A 288 29.16 -3.86 -0.77
N GLN A 289 28.13 -4.42 -1.43
CA GLN A 289 28.29 -5.15 -2.70
C GLN A 289 28.87 -4.24 -3.79
N LEU A 290 28.37 -2.99 -3.88
CA LEU A 290 28.90 -1.99 -4.81
C LEU A 290 30.39 -1.72 -4.55
N LYS A 291 30.78 -1.50 -3.30
CA LYS A 291 32.19 -1.29 -2.95
C LYS A 291 33.06 -2.49 -3.30
N GLU A 292 32.62 -3.69 -3.01
CA GLU A 292 33.36 -4.92 -3.34
C GLU A 292 33.52 -5.09 -4.86
N LYS A 293 32.49 -4.80 -5.66
CA LYS A 293 32.55 -4.81 -7.13
C LYS A 293 33.66 -3.92 -7.68
N TYR A 294 33.91 -2.77 -7.05
CA TYR A 294 34.85 -1.76 -7.51
C TYR A 294 36.12 -1.63 -6.64
N LYS A 295 36.45 -2.62 -5.81
CA LYS A 295 37.57 -2.57 -4.85
C LYS A 295 38.94 -2.31 -5.48
N ASP A 296 39.14 -2.77 -6.73
CA ASP A 296 40.42 -2.65 -7.47
C ASP A 296 40.42 -1.40 -8.39
N LYS A 297 39.48 -0.48 -8.22
CA LYS A 297 39.37 0.76 -8.97
C LYS A 297 39.69 1.98 -8.10
N ASN A 298 40.13 3.06 -8.72
CA ASN A 298 40.41 4.33 -8.04
C ASN A 298 39.09 5.05 -7.65
N ILE A 299 38.36 4.45 -6.71
CA ILE A 299 37.11 4.97 -6.19
C ILE A 299 37.17 5.05 -4.67
N HIS A 300 36.85 6.21 -4.11
CA HIS A 300 36.72 6.42 -2.68
C HIS A 300 35.27 6.32 -2.24
N PHE A 301 34.98 5.37 -1.35
CA PHE A 301 33.66 5.17 -0.77
C PHE A 301 33.62 5.80 0.62
N ILE A 302 32.91 6.92 0.77
CA ILE A 302 32.85 7.74 1.98
C ILE A 302 31.41 7.85 2.45
N ALA A 303 31.16 7.49 3.71
CA ALA A 303 29.84 7.60 4.32
C ALA A 303 29.85 8.73 5.36
N ILE A 304 28.93 9.68 5.23
CA ILE A 304 28.77 10.81 6.14
C ILE A 304 27.61 10.51 7.08
N ALA A 305 27.90 10.27 8.34
CA ALA A 305 26.92 10.01 9.38
C ALA A 305 26.57 11.27 10.15
N LEU A 306 25.28 11.46 10.48
CA LEU A 306 24.87 12.54 11.37
C LEU A 306 25.19 12.27 12.84
N ASP A 307 25.32 11.00 13.20
CA ASP A 307 25.56 10.57 14.57
C ASP A 307 27.04 10.67 14.96
N ALA A 308 27.28 10.80 16.26
CA ALA A 308 28.61 10.73 16.84
C ALA A 308 29.11 9.27 16.87
N SER A 309 30.45 9.13 16.89
CA SER A 309 31.15 7.84 16.83
C SER A 309 30.68 6.82 17.88
N TYR A 310 30.32 7.26 19.10
CA TYR A 310 29.84 6.35 20.15
C TYR A 310 28.50 5.65 19.81
N LYS A 311 27.68 6.22 18.93
CA LYS A 311 26.44 5.58 18.41
C LYS A 311 26.74 4.71 17.20
N ILE A 312 27.72 5.12 16.38
CA ILE A 312 28.06 4.42 15.14
C ILE A 312 28.73 3.08 15.43
N PHE A 313 29.67 3.01 16.37
CA PHE A 313 30.41 1.77 16.67
C PHE A 313 29.53 0.59 17.07
N PRO A 314 28.58 0.71 18.03
CA PRO A 314 27.68 -0.41 18.35
C PRO A 314 26.73 -0.75 17.20
N PHE A 315 26.29 0.24 16.43
CA PHE A 315 25.43 0.04 15.26
C PHE A 315 26.11 -0.84 14.20
N LEU A 316 27.38 -0.55 13.85
CA LEU A 316 28.12 -1.29 12.82
C LEU A 316 28.37 -2.76 13.17
N LYS A 317 28.26 -3.16 14.45
CA LYS A 317 28.36 -4.57 14.85
C LYS A 317 27.18 -5.42 14.33
N THR A 318 26.02 -4.80 14.13
CA THR A 318 24.79 -5.48 13.68
C THR A 318 24.41 -5.12 12.25
N THR A 319 24.86 -3.97 11.78
CA THR A 319 24.53 -3.46 10.43
C THR A 319 25.82 -2.87 9.82
N PRO A 320 26.67 -3.72 9.22
CA PRO A 320 27.96 -3.29 8.70
C PRO A 320 27.84 -2.38 7.48
N LEU A 321 28.67 -1.34 7.43
CA LEU A 321 28.91 -0.51 6.26
C LEU A 321 30.43 -0.34 6.08
N ASP A 322 30.93 -0.81 4.95
CA ASP A 322 32.37 -0.93 4.70
C ASP A 322 33.03 0.35 4.15
N TYR A 323 32.29 1.44 4.08
CA TYR A 323 32.77 2.76 3.65
C TYR A 323 33.68 3.41 4.72
N ASP A 324 34.49 4.38 4.31
CA ASP A 324 35.16 5.28 5.24
C ASP A 324 34.14 6.21 5.87
N ILE A 325 33.83 6.04 7.16
CA ILE A 325 32.72 6.73 7.82
C ILE A 325 33.24 7.99 8.55
N ILE A 326 32.61 9.13 8.22
CA ILE A 326 32.82 10.41 8.90
C ILE A 326 31.64 10.63 9.86
N PRO A 327 31.93 10.76 11.18
CA PRO A 327 30.88 11.03 12.17
C PRO A 327 30.54 12.52 12.22
N GLU A 328 29.39 12.87 12.83
CA GLU A 328 28.92 14.24 13.08
C GLU A 328 28.94 15.15 11.86
N GLY A 329 28.72 14.56 10.68
CA GLY A 329 28.86 15.20 9.37
C GLY A 329 27.67 16.07 8.94
N LYS A 330 26.90 16.64 9.88
CA LYS A 330 25.73 17.47 9.56
C LYS A 330 26.10 18.67 8.68
N TRP A 331 27.18 19.35 8.99
CA TRP A 331 27.66 20.50 8.23
C TRP A 331 28.09 20.13 6.80
N ILE A 332 28.68 18.92 6.61
CA ILE A 332 28.97 18.40 5.26
C ILE A 332 27.65 18.14 4.51
N ALA A 333 26.67 17.52 5.17
CA ALA A 333 25.36 17.30 4.58
C ALA A 333 24.71 18.62 4.13
N GLU A 334 24.84 19.69 4.90
CA GLU A 334 24.34 21.03 4.55
C GLU A 334 25.05 21.60 3.30
N MET A 335 26.38 21.43 3.18
CA MET A 335 27.14 21.86 1.99
C MET A 335 26.70 21.13 0.71
N PHE A 336 26.32 19.86 0.82
CA PHE A 336 25.81 19.06 -0.30
C PHE A 336 24.31 19.22 -0.50
N GLY A 337 23.63 20.06 0.29
CA GLY A 337 22.19 20.30 0.19
C GLY A 337 21.32 19.08 0.51
N ILE A 338 21.79 18.23 1.42
CA ILE A 338 21.07 17.02 1.82
C ILE A 338 19.84 17.39 2.65
N THR A 339 18.66 17.03 2.16
CA THR A 339 17.36 17.32 2.81
C THR A 339 16.66 16.08 3.31
N ALA A 340 17.07 14.87 2.85
CA ALA A 340 16.50 13.61 3.27
C ALA A 340 17.54 12.48 3.20
N TYR A 341 17.27 11.38 3.87
CA TYR A 341 18.17 10.24 4.03
C TYR A 341 17.48 8.92 3.65
N PRO A 342 18.20 7.96 3.04
CA PRO A 342 19.58 8.12 2.57
C PRO A 342 19.69 9.08 1.38
N THR A 343 20.87 9.63 1.15
CA THR A 343 21.22 10.28 -0.12
C THR A 343 22.57 9.76 -0.60
N ASN A 344 22.62 9.35 -1.86
CA ASN A 344 23.83 8.83 -2.51
C ASN A 344 24.29 9.78 -3.62
N ILE A 345 25.60 10.07 -3.66
CA ILE A 345 26.19 10.99 -4.63
C ILE A 345 27.43 10.33 -5.25
N ILE A 346 27.63 10.50 -6.56
CA ILE A 346 28.87 10.16 -7.25
C ILE A 346 29.47 11.44 -7.81
N VAL A 347 30.75 11.64 -7.54
CA VAL A 347 31.56 12.75 -8.03
C VAL A 347 32.64 12.18 -8.95
N ASP A 348 32.78 12.71 -10.16
CA ASP A 348 33.78 12.26 -11.12
C ASP A 348 35.20 12.79 -10.81
N GLN A 349 36.18 12.39 -11.63
CA GLN A 349 37.58 12.78 -11.52
C GLN A 349 37.80 14.30 -11.71
N LYS A 350 36.82 15.02 -12.25
CA LYS A 350 36.86 16.51 -12.40
C LYS A 350 36.25 17.21 -11.19
N GLY A 351 35.76 16.45 -10.22
CA GLY A 351 35.06 16.96 -9.05
C GLY A 351 33.63 17.41 -9.35
N ILE A 352 33.01 16.90 -10.39
CA ILE A 352 31.63 17.22 -10.79
C ILE A 352 30.68 16.13 -10.30
N ILE A 353 29.56 16.52 -9.74
CA ILE A 353 28.50 15.61 -9.31
C ILE A 353 27.79 15.03 -10.55
N GLN A 354 27.91 13.74 -10.74
CA GLN A 354 27.30 13.02 -11.87
C GLN A 354 26.07 12.18 -11.46
N PHE A 355 25.95 11.90 -10.18
CA PHE A 355 24.82 11.19 -9.61
C PHE A 355 24.41 11.82 -8.27
N TYR A 356 23.09 12.00 -8.09
CA TYR A 356 22.53 12.52 -6.86
C TYR A 356 21.17 11.90 -6.65
N GLU A 357 21.03 10.91 -5.77
CA GLU A 357 19.79 10.19 -5.52
C GLU A 357 19.36 10.36 -4.06
N ILE A 358 18.12 10.80 -3.88
CA ILE A 358 17.50 11.06 -2.58
C ILE A 358 16.51 9.94 -2.26
N GLY A 359 16.63 9.37 -1.06
CA GLY A 359 15.77 8.31 -0.55
C GLY A 359 16.15 6.93 -1.05
N TYR A 360 15.63 5.93 -0.36
CA TYR A 360 15.89 4.52 -0.63
C TYR A 360 15.40 4.08 -2.01
N LYS A 361 16.24 3.33 -2.71
CA LYS A 361 15.92 2.66 -3.97
C LYS A 361 16.31 1.19 -3.88
N THR A 362 15.41 0.33 -4.34
CA THR A 362 15.66 -1.12 -4.36
C THR A 362 16.75 -1.54 -5.36
N ASP A 363 17.06 -0.70 -6.34
CA ASP A 363 18.02 -0.87 -7.42
C ASP A 363 19.21 0.12 -7.33
N ILE A 364 19.53 0.61 -6.11
CA ILE A 364 20.54 1.66 -5.93
C ILE A 364 21.93 1.25 -6.43
N ASP A 365 22.31 0.00 -6.20
CA ASP A 365 23.59 -0.58 -6.63
C ASP A 365 23.71 -0.65 -8.16
N GLU A 366 22.66 -1.04 -8.86
CA GLU A 366 22.62 -1.09 -10.33
C GLU A 366 22.71 0.31 -10.93
N ARG A 367 21.95 1.26 -10.38
CA ARG A 367 21.94 2.66 -10.82
C ARG A 367 23.28 3.34 -10.63
N MET A 368 23.91 3.13 -9.46
CA MET A 368 25.24 3.67 -9.19
C MET A 368 26.31 2.99 -10.04
N SER A 369 26.24 1.66 -10.24
CA SER A 369 27.15 0.93 -11.12
C SER A 369 27.11 1.48 -12.55
N SER A 370 25.92 1.73 -13.11
CA SER A 370 25.80 2.28 -14.47
C SER A 370 26.53 3.62 -14.64
N VAL A 371 26.52 4.48 -13.61
CA VAL A 371 27.27 5.75 -13.64
C VAL A 371 28.75 5.53 -13.44
N LEU A 372 29.15 4.66 -12.50
CA LEU A 372 30.57 4.35 -12.24
C LEU A 372 31.25 3.74 -13.47
N ASP A 373 30.60 2.80 -14.14
CA ASP A 373 31.13 2.14 -15.34
C ASP A 373 31.38 3.19 -16.46
N GLN A 374 30.43 4.13 -16.66
CA GLN A 374 30.57 5.20 -17.65
C GLN A 374 31.80 6.10 -17.42
N TYR A 375 32.14 6.39 -16.15
CA TYR A 375 33.25 7.30 -15.82
C TYR A 375 34.59 6.59 -15.59
N LEU A 376 34.61 5.24 -15.45
CA LEU A 376 35.81 4.44 -15.44
C LEU A 376 36.34 4.09 -16.83
N GLU A 377 35.51 4.18 -17.88
CA GLU A 377 35.88 3.92 -19.27
C GLU A 377 36.44 5.19 -19.98
N GLN A 378 36.41 6.36 -19.33
CA GLN A 378 36.94 7.62 -19.86
C GLN A 378 38.36 7.87 -19.35
#